data_1ccfd3ec7bb2983517d4231421887571
#
_entry.id   1ccfd3ec7bb2983517d4231421887571
#
_cell.length_a   1.000
_cell.length_b   1.000
_cell.length_c   1.000
_cell.angle_alpha   90.00
_cell.angle_beta   90.00
_cell.angle_gamma   90.00
#
_symmetry.space_group_name_H-M   'P 1'
#
loop_
_entity.id
_entity.type
_entity.pdbx_description
1 polymer ?
#
loop_
_entity_poly.entity_id
_entity_poly.type
_entity_poly.pdbx_seq_one_letter_code
_entity_poly.pdbx_strand_id
1 'polypeptide(L)' 'MILVVDIGNTTVSFGGIEISDRNEYRVDFTTKLDTNCTWDTADYTVRLLKKLRLLGKEREEFSGIVISSVVPR' A
#
# COMPACT_ATOMS: atom_id res chain seq x y z
N MET A 1 -0.07 -3.04 12.18
CA MET A 1 -0.19 -2.00 11.12
C MET A 1 -1.14 -2.45 10.02
N ILE A 2 -1.92 -1.57 9.49
CA ILE A 2 -2.81 -1.84 8.36
C ILE A 2 -2.19 -1.25 7.11
N LEU A 3 -2.11 -2.05 6.05
CA LEU A 3 -1.69 -1.58 4.73
C LEU A 3 -2.93 -1.07 3.98
N VAL A 4 -2.89 0.17 3.55
CA VAL A 4 -3.95 0.79 2.74
C VAL A 4 -3.45 0.92 1.32
N VAL A 5 -4.23 0.43 0.37
CA VAL A 5 -3.92 0.48 -1.06
C VAL A 5 -5.02 1.27 -1.76
N ASP A 6 -4.65 2.33 -2.45
CA ASP A 6 -5.58 3.16 -3.21
C ASP A 6 -5.19 3.11 -4.69
N ILE A 7 -6.07 2.55 -5.51
CA ILE A 7 -5.82 2.34 -6.94
C ILE A 7 -6.51 3.45 -7.72
N GLY A 8 -5.69 4.31 -8.32
CA GLY A 8 -6.16 5.38 -9.20
C GLY A 8 -5.88 5.07 -10.67
N ASN A 9 -6.24 6.00 -11.56
CA ASN A 9 -6.03 5.84 -13.00
C ASN A 9 -4.55 5.88 -13.41
N THR A 10 -3.75 6.67 -12.71
CA THR A 10 -2.35 6.92 -13.08
C THR A 10 -1.36 6.42 -12.04
N THR A 11 -1.80 6.24 -10.79
CA THR A 11 -0.93 5.81 -9.69
C THR A 11 -1.66 4.83 -8.78
N VAL A 12 -0.88 3.97 -8.15
CA VAL A 12 -1.33 3.16 -7.03
C VAL A 12 -0.61 3.67 -5.79
N SER A 13 -1.37 4.13 -4.80
CA SER A 13 -0.83 4.66 -3.55
C SER A 13 -0.90 3.60 -2.46
N PHE A 14 0.14 3.54 -1.65
CA PHE A 14 0.22 2.61 -0.53
C PHE A 14 0.51 3.40 0.74
N GLY A 15 -0.10 2.99 1.85
CA GLY A 15 0.19 3.60 3.13
C GLY A 15 0.12 2.60 4.26
N GLY A 16 0.88 2.83 5.32
CA GLY A 16 0.80 2.06 6.53
C GLY A 16 0.16 2.90 7.63
N ILE A 17 -0.86 2.36 8.29
CA ILE A 17 -1.57 3.05 9.36
C ILE A 17 -1.45 2.25 10.64
N GLU A 18 -0.98 2.90 11.69
CA GLU A 18 -1.00 2.38 13.05
C GLU A 18 -2.25 2.86 13.76
N ILE A 19 -2.89 1.95 14.48
CA ILE A 19 -4.05 2.26 15.32
C ILE A 19 -3.64 2.04 16.76
N SER A 20 -3.77 3.09 17.59
CA SER A 20 -3.45 3.02 19.01
C SER A 20 -4.57 2.37 19.81
N ASP A 21 -4.28 2.04 21.09
CA ASP A 21 -5.29 1.52 22.03
C ASP A 21 -6.46 2.49 22.27
N ARG A 22 -6.27 3.77 21.94
CA ARG A 22 -7.30 4.80 22.07
C ARG A 22 -8.08 5.01 20.77
N ASN A 23 -7.95 4.13 19.80
CA ASN A 23 -8.55 4.24 18.46
C ASN A 23 -8.09 5.49 17.69
N GLU A 24 -6.91 6.00 18.00
CA GLU A 24 -6.27 7.06 17.23
C GLU A 24 -5.45 6.42 16.12
N TYR A 25 -5.46 7.01 14.93
CA TYR A 25 -4.58 6.52 13.88
C TYR A 25 -3.44 7.47 13.59
N ARG A 26 -2.34 6.86 13.17
CA ARG A 26 -1.17 7.59 12.70
C ARG A 26 -0.74 6.97 11.37
N VAL A 27 -0.51 7.84 10.39
CA VAL A 27 0.08 7.41 9.12
C VAL A 27 1.57 7.21 9.34
N ASP A 28 2.02 5.97 9.20
CA ASP A 28 3.41 5.62 9.42
C ASP A 28 4.26 5.92 8.18
N PHE A 29 3.73 5.60 7.01
CA PHE A 29 4.41 5.90 5.75
C PHE A 29 3.40 5.99 4.61
N THR A 30 3.81 6.63 3.52
CA THR A 30 3.10 6.59 2.24
C THR A 30 4.11 6.41 1.11
N THR A 31 3.69 5.72 0.05
CA THR A 31 4.49 5.55 -1.16
C THR A 31 3.58 5.36 -2.36
N LYS A 32 4.12 5.48 -3.58
CA LYS A 32 3.35 5.38 -4.80
C LYS A 32 4.09 4.54 -5.84
N LEU A 33 3.30 3.88 -6.69
CA LEU A 33 3.78 3.27 -7.93
C LEU A 33 2.95 3.83 -9.08
N ASP A 34 3.59 4.10 -10.21
CA ASP A 34 2.85 4.48 -11.41
C ASP A 34 2.04 3.30 -11.91
N THR A 35 0.81 3.55 -12.34
CA THR A 35 -0.02 2.51 -12.94
C THR A 35 0.56 2.15 -14.30
N ASN A 36 0.76 0.85 -14.53
CA ASN A 36 1.28 0.35 -15.78
C ASN A 36 0.43 -0.84 -16.21
N CYS A 37 -0.27 -0.69 -17.32
CA CYS A 37 -1.20 -1.71 -17.83
C CYS A 37 -0.51 -2.98 -18.32
N THR A 38 0.82 -2.96 -18.47
CA THR A 38 1.59 -4.17 -18.83
C THR A 38 1.97 -5.01 -17.62
N TRP A 39 1.76 -4.49 -16.41
CA TRP A 39 2.10 -5.21 -15.17
C TRP A 39 0.93 -6.07 -14.73
N ASP A 40 1.24 -7.31 -14.35
CA ASP A 40 0.26 -8.19 -13.71
C ASP A 40 0.36 -8.06 -12.17
N THR A 41 -0.43 -8.86 -11.45
CA THR A 41 -0.46 -8.85 -10.00
C THR A 41 0.92 -9.15 -9.40
N ALA A 42 1.66 -10.09 -9.99
CA ALA A 42 3.00 -10.44 -9.50
C ALA A 42 3.97 -9.29 -9.66
N ASP A 43 3.91 -8.55 -10.76
CA ASP A 43 4.74 -7.36 -10.99
C ASP A 43 4.50 -6.30 -9.92
N TYR A 44 3.22 -5.99 -9.63
CA TYR A 44 2.88 -5.03 -8.58
C TYR A 44 3.35 -5.48 -7.21
N THR A 45 3.17 -6.76 -6.90
CA THR A 45 3.58 -7.34 -5.61
C THR A 45 5.07 -7.20 -5.40
N VAL A 46 5.88 -7.56 -6.39
CA VAL A 46 7.34 -7.46 -6.30
C VAL A 46 7.77 -6.01 -6.10
N ARG A 47 7.19 -5.08 -6.84
CA ARG A 47 7.53 -3.66 -6.74
C ARG A 47 7.11 -3.08 -5.40
N LEU A 48 5.95 -3.45 -4.88
CA LEU A 48 5.49 -3.03 -3.56
C LEU A 48 6.44 -3.54 -2.48
N LEU A 49 6.80 -4.82 -2.51
CA LEU A 49 7.71 -5.40 -1.53
C LEU A 49 9.07 -4.72 -1.52
N LYS A 50 9.59 -4.36 -2.69
CA LYS A 50 10.84 -3.59 -2.79
C LYS A 50 10.72 -2.21 -2.14
N LYS A 51 9.62 -1.51 -2.40
CA LYS A 51 9.38 -0.20 -1.79
C LYS A 51 9.25 -0.29 -0.28
N LEU A 52 8.52 -1.27 0.23
CA LEU A 52 8.39 -1.48 1.67
C LEU A 52 9.74 -1.77 2.32
N ARG A 53 10.56 -2.58 1.67
CA ARG A 53 11.91 -2.90 2.16
C ARG A 53 12.79 -1.66 2.22
N LEU A 54 12.72 -0.78 1.22
CA LEU A 54 13.46 0.48 1.22
C LEU A 54 13.01 1.40 2.36
N LEU A 55 11.76 1.29 2.79
CA LEU A 55 11.21 2.04 3.92
C LEU A 55 11.47 1.35 5.26
N GLY A 56 12.16 0.21 5.27
CA GLY A 56 12.44 -0.56 6.48
C GLY A 56 11.23 -1.32 7.01
N LYS A 57 10.26 -1.62 6.16
CA LYS A 57 9.03 -2.33 6.55
C LYS A 57 9.07 -3.78 6.11
N GLU A 58 8.68 -4.67 7.02
CA GLU A 58 8.56 -6.09 6.74
C GLU A 58 7.08 -6.45 6.59
N ARG A 59 6.78 -7.45 5.73
CA ARG A 59 5.40 -7.85 5.51
C ARG A 59 4.72 -8.37 6.77
N GLU A 60 5.46 -8.90 7.72
CA GLU A 60 4.96 -9.39 9.00
C GLU A 60 4.45 -8.28 9.91
N GLU A 61 4.80 -7.02 9.64
CA GLU A 61 4.31 -5.87 10.41
C GLU A 61 2.85 -5.56 10.10
N PHE A 62 2.32 -6.08 8.99
CA PHE A 62 0.96 -5.78 8.55
C PHE A 62 -0.01 -6.87 9.00
N SER A 63 -1.03 -6.47 9.75
CA SER A 63 -2.08 -7.36 10.25
C SER A 63 -3.32 -7.39 9.36
N GLY A 64 -3.42 -6.49 8.40
CA GLY A 64 -4.55 -6.44 7.48
C GLY A 64 -4.29 -5.51 6.31
N ILE A 65 -5.15 -5.61 5.30
CA ILE A 65 -5.06 -4.83 4.07
C ILE A 65 -6.43 -4.26 3.74
N VAL A 66 -6.48 -2.96 3.43
CA VAL A 66 -7.68 -2.30 2.91
C VAL A 66 -7.37 -1.80 1.51
N ILE A 67 -8.20 -2.18 0.55
CA ILE A 67 -8.02 -1.79 -0.86
C ILE A 67 -9.20 -0.94 -1.30
N SER A 68 -8.88 0.21 -1.89
CA SER A 68 -9.85 1.12 -2.50
C SER A 68 -9.50 1.27 -3.98
N SER A 69 -10.50 1.23 -4.85
CA SER A 69 -10.31 1.45 -6.28
C SER A 69 -11.35 2.42 -6.79
N VAL A 70 -10.88 3.46 -7.49
CA VAL A 70 -11.73 4.47 -8.12
C VAL A 70 -11.63 4.42 -9.65
N VAL A 71 -11.01 3.38 -10.19
CA VAL A 71 -10.84 3.22 -11.63
C VAL A 71 -12.16 2.77 -12.25
N PRO A 72 -12.74 3.54 -13.17
CA PRO A 72 -13.94 3.14 -13.89
C PRO A 72 -13.64 1.90 -14.75
N ARG A 73 -14.57 1.00 -14.80
CA ARG A 73 -14.46 -0.19 -15.65
C ARG A 73 -15.26 -0.02 -16.94
#